data_19eaf83466b3a5775060ca9e6263cb55
#
_entry.id   19eaf83466b3a5775060ca9e6263cb55
#
_cell.length_a   1.000
_cell.length_b   1.000
_cell.length_c   1.000
_cell.angle_alpha   90.00
_cell.angle_beta   90.00
_cell.angle_gamma   90.00
#
_symmetry.space_group_name_H-M   'P 1'
#
loop_
_entity.id
_entity.type
_entity.pdbx_description
1 polymer ?
#
loop_
_entity_poly.entity_id
_entity_poly.type
_entity_poly.pdbx_seq_one_letter_code
_entity_poly.pdbx_strand_id
1 'polypeptide(L)'
;MANAVHLNVYKLKKGASVPDFLEAVEKLNNEEISRKKGYLSSNLMFDGETWVDSITFETKEDLENFVESARQPSEIAQHFYSFINFTAKGNRFLTLSVEKEFSNS
;
A
#
# COMPACT_ATOMS: atom_id res chain seq x y z
N MET A 1 17.41 -9.28 10.46
CA MET A 1 16.58 -9.74 9.35
C MET A 1 16.19 -8.58 8.48
N ALA A 2 16.11 -8.81 7.18
CA ALA A 2 15.76 -7.76 6.24
C ALA A 2 14.26 -7.48 6.30
N ASN A 3 13.91 -6.21 6.30
CA ASN A 3 12.53 -5.78 6.17
C ASN A 3 12.04 -6.05 4.73
N ALA A 4 10.73 -6.06 4.56
CA ALA A 4 10.12 -6.22 3.26
C ALA A 4 9.09 -5.11 3.04
N VAL A 5 8.97 -4.67 1.80
CA VAL A 5 8.10 -3.53 1.45
C VAL A 5 7.14 -3.92 0.34
N HIS A 6 5.86 -3.62 0.54
CA HIS A 6 4.86 -3.68 -0.50
C HIS A 6 4.73 -2.27 -1.08
N LEU A 7 5.14 -2.11 -2.33
CA LEU A 7 5.17 -0.81 -3.00
C LEU A 7 4.17 -0.81 -4.14
N ASN A 8 3.23 0.11 -4.08
CA ASN A 8 2.18 0.23 -5.08
C ASN A 8 2.23 1.60 -5.76
N VAL A 9 2.27 1.59 -7.08
CA VAL A 9 2.30 2.79 -7.91
C VAL A 9 1.06 2.76 -8.80
N TYR A 10 0.22 3.80 -8.69
CA TYR A 10 -1.06 3.78 -9.40
C TYR A 10 -1.62 5.19 -9.62
N LYS A 11 -2.64 5.25 -10.45
CA LYS A 11 -3.42 6.46 -10.71
C LYS A 11 -4.85 6.25 -10.25
N LEU A 12 -5.51 7.32 -9.86
CA LEU A 12 -6.93 7.27 -9.52
C LEU A 12 -7.76 7.33 -10.79
N LYS A 13 -8.99 6.86 -10.69
CA LYS A 13 -9.97 7.00 -11.75
C LYS A 13 -10.24 8.48 -12.02
N LYS A 14 -10.53 8.82 -13.28
CA LYS A 14 -10.90 10.17 -13.64
C LYS A 14 -12.12 10.61 -12.84
N GLY A 15 -12.04 11.78 -12.24
CA GLY A 15 -13.14 12.32 -11.44
C GLY A 15 -13.22 11.79 -10.01
N ALA A 16 -12.28 10.93 -9.59
CA ALA A 16 -12.26 10.44 -8.22
C ALA A 16 -12.04 11.59 -7.24
N SER A 17 -12.76 11.56 -6.13
CA SER A 17 -12.59 12.55 -5.07
C SER A 17 -11.33 12.23 -4.27
N VAL A 18 -10.33 13.12 -4.32
CA VAL A 18 -9.09 12.94 -3.55
C VAL A 18 -9.36 12.95 -2.04
N PRO A 19 -10.16 13.87 -1.49
CA PRO A 19 -10.47 13.80 -0.06
C PRO A 19 -11.10 12.49 0.37
N ASP A 20 -12.03 11.94 -0.43
CA ASP A 20 -12.65 10.66 -0.12
C ASP A 20 -11.68 9.50 -0.23
N PHE A 21 -10.78 9.56 -1.21
CA PHE A 21 -9.71 8.59 -1.37
C PHE A 21 -8.80 8.59 -0.14
N LEU A 22 -8.37 9.77 0.30
CA LEU A 22 -7.48 9.87 1.48
C LEU A 22 -8.15 9.33 2.74
N GLU A 23 -9.45 9.58 2.90
CA GLU A 23 -10.21 9.03 4.02
C GLU A 23 -10.26 7.49 3.95
N ALA A 24 -10.46 6.94 2.74
CA ALA A 24 -10.47 5.49 2.54
C ALA A 24 -9.10 4.86 2.85
N VAL A 25 -8.02 5.52 2.44
CA VAL A 25 -6.65 5.07 2.76
C VAL A 25 -6.43 5.04 4.26
N GLU A 26 -6.80 6.11 4.94
CA GLU A 26 -6.62 6.22 6.38
C GLU A 26 -7.42 5.14 7.13
N LYS A 27 -8.65 4.92 6.72
CA LYS A 27 -9.49 3.90 7.34
C LYS A 27 -8.90 2.50 7.13
N LEU A 28 -8.49 2.17 5.92
CA LEU A 28 -7.90 0.87 5.61
C LEU A 28 -6.62 0.66 6.43
N ASN A 29 -5.77 1.66 6.49
CA ASN A 29 -4.53 1.56 7.24
C ASN A 29 -4.78 1.37 8.74
N ASN A 30 -5.63 2.22 9.33
CA ASN A 30 -5.84 2.22 10.77
C ASN A 30 -6.64 1.02 11.27
N GLU A 31 -7.60 0.55 10.50
CA GLU A 31 -8.49 -0.53 10.95
C GLU A 31 -8.05 -1.93 10.53
N GLU A 32 -7.21 -2.05 9.49
CA GLU A 32 -6.80 -3.36 9.00
C GLU A 32 -5.30 -3.53 8.84
N ILE A 33 -4.65 -2.71 7.99
CA ILE A 33 -3.24 -2.93 7.63
C ILE A 33 -2.33 -2.84 8.84
N SER A 34 -2.52 -1.82 9.68
CA SER A 34 -1.68 -1.62 10.86
C SER A 34 -1.80 -2.74 11.90
N ARG A 35 -2.81 -3.57 11.78
CA ARG A 35 -3.06 -4.68 12.71
C ARG A 35 -2.51 -6.02 12.20
N LYS A 36 -1.92 -6.03 10.99
CA LYS A 36 -1.35 -7.24 10.44
C LYS A 36 -0.03 -7.57 11.12
N LYS A 37 0.23 -8.88 11.26
CA LYS A 37 1.47 -9.34 11.87
C LYS A 37 2.68 -8.79 11.11
N GLY A 38 3.61 -8.23 11.84
CA GLY A 38 4.85 -7.72 11.28
C GLY A 38 4.77 -6.32 10.70
N TYR A 39 3.61 -5.68 10.72
CA TYR A 39 3.47 -4.31 10.24
C TYR A 39 4.39 -3.36 11.01
N LEU A 40 5.15 -2.54 10.28
CA LEU A 40 6.02 -1.52 10.86
C LEU A 40 5.55 -0.11 10.55
N SER A 41 5.29 0.18 9.28
CA SER A 41 4.90 1.53 8.86
C SER A 41 4.31 1.52 7.48
N SER A 42 3.64 2.61 7.12
CA SER A 42 3.20 2.84 5.76
C SER A 42 3.28 4.32 5.43
N ASN A 43 3.45 4.61 4.14
CA ASN A 43 3.50 5.96 3.61
C ASN A 43 2.65 6.06 2.36
N LEU A 44 2.01 7.20 2.17
CA LEU A 44 1.32 7.53 0.94
C LEU A 44 1.94 8.78 0.37
N MET A 45 2.34 8.73 -0.90
CA MET A 45 3.08 9.81 -1.57
C MET A 45 2.42 10.14 -2.89
N PHE A 46 2.57 11.37 -3.35
CA PHE A 46 1.93 11.86 -4.56
C PHE A 46 2.83 12.87 -5.26
N ASP A 47 2.97 12.75 -6.58
CA ASP A 47 3.81 13.66 -7.36
C ASP A 47 3.01 14.69 -8.17
N GLY A 48 1.70 14.76 -7.96
CA GLY A 48 0.79 15.60 -8.74
C GLY A 48 0.00 14.84 -9.79
N GLU A 49 0.39 13.59 -10.07
CA GLU A 49 -0.24 12.76 -11.08
C GLU A 49 -0.37 11.31 -10.62
N THR A 50 0.68 10.79 -10.02
CA THR A 50 0.81 9.38 -9.64
C THR A 50 0.87 9.25 -8.13
N TRP A 51 0.14 8.27 -7.60
CA TRP A 51 0.14 7.91 -6.18
C TRP A 51 1.06 6.73 -5.95
N VAL A 52 1.76 6.77 -4.83
CA VAL A 52 2.61 5.65 -4.40
C VAL A 52 2.32 5.37 -2.95
N ASP A 53 1.98 4.13 -2.61
CA ASP A 53 1.95 3.74 -1.22
C ASP A 53 3.02 2.68 -0.96
N SER A 54 3.60 2.74 0.23
CA SER A 54 4.57 1.75 0.67
C SER A 54 4.18 1.26 2.05
N ILE A 55 4.18 -0.06 2.21
CA ILE A 55 3.85 -0.70 3.48
C ILE A 55 5.04 -1.57 3.86
N THR A 56 5.63 -1.31 5.01
CA THR A 56 6.83 -2.02 5.46
C THR A 56 6.48 -3.04 6.54
N PHE A 57 6.97 -4.25 6.34
CA PHE A 57 6.82 -5.37 7.28
C PHE A 57 8.18 -5.82 7.80
N GLU A 58 8.20 -6.42 8.98
CA GLU A 58 9.42 -6.93 9.59
C GLU A 58 10.11 -7.98 8.74
N THR A 59 9.34 -8.86 8.10
CA THR A 59 9.89 -9.98 7.32
C THR A 59 9.15 -10.14 6.01
N LYS A 60 9.82 -10.82 5.07
CA LYS A 60 9.21 -11.16 3.79
C LYS A 60 8.02 -12.11 3.98
N GLU A 61 8.11 -13.03 4.94
CA GLU A 61 7.00 -13.94 5.23
C GLU A 61 5.76 -13.17 5.68
N ASP A 62 5.91 -12.18 6.56
CA ASP A 62 4.80 -11.36 7.01
C ASP A 62 4.18 -10.59 5.84
N LEU A 63 5.02 -10.05 4.95
CA LEU A 63 4.54 -9.37 3.75
C LEU A 63 3.78 -10.33 2.83
N GLU A 64 4.31 -11.51 2.59
CA GLU A 64 3.64 -12.50 1.74
C GLU A 64 2.28 -12.92 2.32
N ASN A 65 2.20 -13.08 3.63
CA ASN A 65 0.94 -13.39 4.30
C ASN A 65 -0.07 -12.25 4.14
N PHE A 66 0.39 -11.00 4.23
CA PHE A 66 -0.46 -9.84 3.99
C PHE A 66 -1.00 -9.83 2.55
N VAL A 67 -0.11 -10.01 1.57
CA VAL A 67 -0.50 -10.03 0.16
C VAL A 67 -1.50 -11.16 -0.12
N GLU A 68 -1.29 -12.32 0.48
CA GLU A 68 -2.23 -13.45 0.35
C GLU A 68 -3.61 -13.09 0.92
N SER A 69 -3.64 -12.43 2.08
CA SER A 69 -4.90 -12.02 2.69
C SER A 69 -5.66 -11.00 1.83
N ALA A 70 -4.93 -10.20 1.04
CA ALA A 70 -5.51 -9.18 0.18
C ALA A 70 -6.22 -9.76 -1.05
N ARG A 71 -6.07 -11.06 -1.32
CA ARG A 71 -6.79 -11.72 -2.41
C ARG A 71 -8.29 -11.84 -2.13
N GLN A 72 -8.67 -11.76 -0.87
CA GLN A 72 -10.06 -11.74 -0.44
C GLN A 72 -10.29 -10.46 0.36
N PRO A 73 -10.39 -9.32 -0.34
CA PRO A 73 -10.44 -8.03 0.34
C PRO A 73 -11.73 -7.83 1.13
N SER A 74 -11.58 -7.16 2.27
CA SER A 74 -12.70 -6.71 3.08
C SER A 74 -13.50 -5.62 2.35
N GLU A 75 -14.65 -5.24 2.90
CA GLU A 75 -15.41 -4.12 2.35
C GLU A 75 -14.60 -2.82 2.40
N ILE A 76 -13.81 -2.63 3.45
CA ILE A 76 -12.95 -1.43 3.59
C ILE A 76 -11.91 -1.42 2.47
N ALA A 77 -11.26 -2.55 2.21
CA ALA A 77 -10.27 -2.66 1.15
C ALA A 77 -10.91 -2.48 -0.23
N GLN A 78 -12.09 -3.07 -0.45
CA GLN A 78 -12.81 -2.92 -1.71
C GLN A 78 -13.17 -1.47 -1.98
N HIS A 79 -13.59 -0.73 -0.94
CA HIS A 79 -13.89 0.69 -1.08
C HIS A 79 -12.65 1.48 -1.50
N PHE A 80 -11.50 1.21 -0.87
CA PHE A 80 -10.23 1.81 -1.27
C PHE A 80 -9.91 1.50 -2.74
N TYR A 81 -10.02 0.23 -3.15
CA TYR A 81 -9.72 -0.17 -4.52
C TYR A 81 -10.64 0.51 -5.54
N SER A 82 -11.84 0.90 -5.13
CA SER A 82 -12.80 1.52 -6.05
C SER A 82 -12.33 2.86 -6.62
N PHE A 83 -11.36 3.52 -5.95
CA PHE A 83 -10.79 4.78 -6.43
C PHE A 83 -9.69 4.59 -7.46
N ILE A 84 -9.12 3.39 -7.57
CA ILE A 84 -7.91 3.14 -8.36
C ILE A 84 -8.26 2.76 -9.79
N ASN A 85 -7.55 3.38 -10.74
CA ASN A 85 -7.60 2.97 -12.14
C ASN A 85 -6.59 1.85 -12.37
N PHE A 86 -7.05 0.60 -12.30
CA PHE A 86 -6.17 -0.57 -12.44
C PHE A 86 -5.67 -0.80 -13.86
N THR A 87 -6.21 -0.10 -14.85
CA THR A 87 -5.80 -0.24 -16.24
C THR A 87 -4.83 0.84 -16.70
N ALA A 88 -4.48 1.78 -15.81
CA ALA A 88 -3.56 2.85 -16.17
C ALA A 88 -2.17 2.29 -16.48
N LYS A 89 -1.55 2.82 -17.54
CA LYS A 89 -0.18 2.45 -17.88
C LYS A 89 0.77 2.95 -16.82
N GLY A 90 1.76 2.16 -16.48
CA GLY A 90 2.75 2.51 -15.47
C GLY A 90 2.38 2.08 -14.06
N ASN A 91 1.20 1.52 -13.85
CA ASN A 91 0.87 0.94 -12.56
C ASN A 91 1.86 -0.18 -12.23
N ARG A 92 2.33 -0.21 -10.99
CA ARG A 92 3.23 -1.24 -10.49
C ARG A 92 2.80 -1.67 -9.10
N PHE A 93 2.78 -2.96 -8.87
CA PHE A 93 2.44 -3.53 -7.55
C PHE A 93 3.56 -4.51 -7.21
N LEU A 94 4.45 -4.09 -6.32
CA LEU A 94 5.72 -4.77 -6.07
C LEU A 94 5.82 -5.27 -4.65
N THR A 95 6.46 -6.43 -4.49
CA THR A 95 6.87 -6.94 -3.19
C THR A 95 8.39 -7.01 -3.21
N LEU A 96 9.01 -6.28 -2.29
CA LEU A 96 10.45 -6.04 -2.31
C LEU A 96 11.08 -6.42 -0.98
N SER A 97 12.29 -6.95 -1.04
CA SER A 97 13.11 -7.16 0.16
C SER A 97 14.09 -6.00 0.26
N VAL A 98 14.26 -5.49 1.47
CA VAL A 98 15.27 -4.46 1.72
C VAL A 98 16.63 -5.15 1.81
N GLU A 99 17.49 -4.92 0.82
CA GLU A 99 18.81 -5.57 0.77
C GLU A 99 19.85 -4.86 1.61
N LYS A 100 19.78 -3.54 1.65
CA LYS A 100 20.64 -2.70 2.49
C LYS A 100 19.88 -1.48 2.94
N GLU A 101 20.14 -1.05 4.15
CA GLU A 101 19.54 0.13 4.70
C GLU A 101 20.63 1.11 5.11
N PHE A 102 20.48 2.37 4.71
CA PHE A 102 21.42 3.44 5.03
C PHE A 102 20.65 4.54 5.74
N SER A 103 21.23 5.10 6.76
CA SER A 103 20.62 6.20 7.50
C SER A 103 21.68 7.17 7.99
N ASN A 104 21.26 8.41 8.23
CA ASN A 104 22.10 9.39 8.92
C ASN A 104 21.97 9.12 10.42
N SER A 105 23.08 8.93 11.07
CA SER A 105 23.10 8.69 12.51
C SER A 105 23.70 9.87 13.26
#